data_0b42090320f8ef6931ae78310d8192f4
#
_entry.id   0b42090320f8ef6931ae78310d8192f4
#
_cell.length_a   1.000
_cell.length_b   1.000
_cell.length_c   1.000
_cell.angle_alpha   90.00
_cell.angle_beta   90.00
_cell.angle_gamma   90.00
#
_symmetry.space_group_name_H-M   'P 1'
#
loop_
_entity.id
_entity.type
_entity.pdbx_description
1 polymer ?
#
loop_
_entity_poly.entity_id
_entity_poly.type
_entity_poly.pdbx_seq_one_letter_code
_entity_poly.pdbx_strand_id
1 'polypeptide(L)'
;EAFFSIASILRRDREKGLTTFLRLSPHGTLPYYTSISFWMLMMSLLSVVVLGGIAVGVNGVRLEITQWLGLIVVVLIGQLPLLMIGIALSHIHREEMLSLASNLLTFPMALVSGLWWPISMLPSWLQAIGKLMPTYFVNNLLNELTSRAKVDLTNLIGIAVWVLLAGLVVVAMTRKEQRRGVALGEA
;
A
#
# COMPACT_ATOMS: atom_id res chain seq x y z
N GLU A 1 -6.52 -4.89 -3.08
CA GLU A 1 -7.30 -5.21 -1.85
C GLU A 1 -6.65 -4.71 -0.56
N ALA A 2 -5.32 -4.61 -0.48
CA ALA A 2 -4.61 -4.26 0.77
C ALA A 2 -5.09 -2.94 1.39
N PHE A 3 -5.28 -1.87 0.61
CA PHE A 3 -5.73 -0.60 1.18
C PHE A 3 -7.22 -0.57 1.53
N PHE A 4 -8.08 -1.33 0.86
CA PHE A 4 -9.46 -1.46 1.29
C PHE A 4 -9.56 -2.17 2.65
N SER A 5 -8.80 -3.25 2.83
CA SER A 5 -8.78 -4.00 4.09
C SER A 5 -8.32 -3.14 5.26
N ILE A 6 -7.18 -2.44 5.12
CA ILE A 6 -6.69 -1.57 6.19
C ILE A 6 -7.64 -0.39 6.45
N ALA A 7 -8.18 0.22 5.39
CA ALA A 7 -9.10 1.34 5.52
C ALA A 7 -10.41 0.94 6.22
N SER A 8 -10.97 -0.22 5.91
CA SER A 8 -12.20 -0.72 6.52
C SER A 8 -12.01 -1.12 8.00
N ILE A 9 -10.86 -1.73 8.35
CA ILE A 9 -10.53 -2.04 9.75
C ILE A 9 -10.41 -0.74 10.55
N LEU A 10 -9.59 0.20 10.09
CA LEU A 10 -9.37 1.48 10.77
C LEU A 10 -10.66 2.29 10.92
N ARG A 11 -11.52 2.29 9.89
CA ARG A 11 -12.81 2.95 9.95
C ARG A 11 -13.71 2.31 11.01
N ARG A 12 -13.88 0.99 10.96
CA ARG A 12 -14.72 0.24 11.91
C ARG A 12 -14.29 0.44 13.35
N ASP A 13 -12.99 0.44 13.60
CA ASP A 13 -12.45 0.65 14.94
C ASP A 13 -12.64 2.09 15.42
N ARG A 14 -12.61 3.04 14.49
CA ARG A 14 -12.94 4.45 14.78
C ARG A 14 -14.42 4.61 15.15
N GLU A 15 -15.34 3.97 14.40
CA GLU A 15 -16.78 3.99 14.69
C GLU A 15 -17.11 3.38 16.07
N LYS A 16 -16.32 2.38 16.49
CA LYS A 16 -16.44 1.78 17.84
C LYS A 16 -15.82 2.64 18.96
N GLY A 17 -15.29 3.83 18.63
CA GLY A 17 -14.69 4.73 19.59
C GLY A 17 -13.27 4.33 20.05
N LEU A 18 -12.69 3.26 19.48
CA LEU A 18 -11.37 2.78 19.89
C LEU A 18 -10.28 3.85 19.71
N THR A 19 -10.32 4.61 18.62
CA THR A 19 -9.35 5.68 18.36
C THR A 19 -9.46 6.81 19.39
N THR A 20 -10.66 7.12 19.88
CA THR A 20 -10.87 8.11 20.95
C THR A 20 -10.27 7.63 22.26
N PHE A 21 -10.48 6.36 22.60
CA PHE A 21 -9.87 5.74 23.78
C PHE A 21 -8.35 5.71 23.69
N LEU A 22 -7.79 5.36 22.53
CA LEU A 22 -6.34 5.31 22.32
C LEU A 22 -5.67 6.69 22.39
N ARG A 23 -6.38 7.76 22.03
CA ARG A 23 -5.87 9.16 22.19
C ARG A 23 -5.65 9.54 23.65
N LEU A 24 -6.33 8.91 24.59
CA LEU A 24 -6.13 9.10 26.03
C LEU A 24 -4.91 8.32 26.56
N SER A 25 -4.35 7.42 25.76
CA SER A 25 -3.14 6.66 26.09
C SER A 25 -1.89 7.55 25.99
N PRO A 26 -0.88 7.35 26.86
CA PRO A 26 0.39 8.09 26.82
C PRO A 26 1.13 8.01 25.47
N HIS A 27 0.95 6.93 24.73
CA HIS A 27 1.60 6.68 23.43
C HIS A 27 0.72 7.08 22.22
N GLY A 28 -0.50 7.58 22.46
CA GLY A 28 -1.42 8.00 21.42
C GLY A 28 -1.87 6.85 20.50
N THR A 29 -2.17 7.18 19.24
CA THR A 29 -2.66 6.23 18.24
C THR A 29 -1.56 5.56 17.42
N LEU A 30 -0.30 5.98 17.55
CA LEU A 30 0.82 5.49 16.74
C LEU A 30 1.05 3.97 16.86
N PRO A 31 1.09 3.37 18.09
CA PRO A 31 1.27 1.93 18.23
C PRO A 31 0.17 1.11 17.56
N TYR A 32 -1.04 1.64 17.53
CA TYR A 32 -2.18 1.00 16.87
C TYR A 32 -2.00 0.94 15.34
N TYR A 33 -1.65 2.07 14.70
CA TYR A 33 -1.40 2.08 13.26
C TYR A 33 -0.21 1.20 12.87
N THR A 34 0.86 1.20 13.66
CA THR A 34 2.02 0.34 13.43
C THR A 34 1.67 -1.14 13.56
N SER A 35 0.85 -1.52 14.54
CA SER A 35 0.42 -2.91 14.73
C SER A 35 -0.42 -3.43 13.56
N ILE A 36 -1.38 -2.63 13.08
CA ILE A 36 -2.19 -3.01 11.91
C ILE A 36 -1.31 -3.10 10.65
N SER A 37 -0.42 -2.13 10.44
CA SER A 37 0.49 -2.15 9.30
C SER A 37 1.41 -3.37 9.35
N PHE A 38 1.94 -3.71 10.53
CA PHE A 38 2.76 -4.91 10.73
C PHE A 38 1.98 -6.20 10.41
N TRP A 39 0.74 -6.30 10.86
CA TRP A 39 -0.12 -7.44 10.54
C TRP A 39 -0.34 -7.59 9.03
N MET A 40 -0.59 -6.49 8.32
CA MET A 40 -0.73 -6.51 6.86
C MET A 40 0.55 -6.93 6.14
N LEU A 41 1.72 -6.47 6.62
CA LEU A 41 3.01 -6.91 6.09
C LEU A 41 3.24 -8.41 6.32
N MET A 42 2.87 -8.94 7.48
CA MET A 42 2.95 -10.36 7.78
C MET A 42 2.05 -11.20 6.87
N MET A 43 0.82 -10.76 6.63
CA MET A 43 -0.09 -11.42 5.70
C MET A 43 0.42 -11.38 4.25
N SER A 44 1.04 -10.27 3.85
CA SER A 44 1.70 -10.17 2.55
C SER A 44 2.88 -11.11 2.42
N LEU A 45 3.71 -11.20 3.44
CA LEU A 45 4.83 -12.15 3.49
C LEU A 45 4.35 -13.60 3.37
N LEU A 46 3.31 -13.96 4.13
CA LEU A 46 2.69 -15.27 4.03
C LEU A 46 2.20 -15.57 2.60
N SER A 47 1.55 -14.60 1.97
CA SER A 47 1.10 -14.72 0.58
C SER A 47 2.26 -14.95 -0.40
N VAL A 48 3.38 -14.23 -0.23
CA VAL A 48 4.58 -14.41 -1.07
C VAL A 48 5.16 -15.82 -0.86
N VAL A 49 5.22 -16.30 0.37
CA VAL A 49 5.74 -17.64 0.67
C VAL A 49 4.84 -18.73 0.05
N VAL A 50 3.52 -18.62 0.23
CA VAL A 50 2.55 -19.60 -0.32
C VAL A 50 2.56 -19.59 -1.84
N LEU A 51 2.41 -18.42 -2.46
CA LEU A 51 2.38 -18.31 -3.93
C LEU A 51 3.74 -18.66 -4.54
N GLY A 52 4.83 -18.26 -3.88
CA GLY A 52 6.18 -18.63 -4.28
C GLY A 52 6.41 -20.14 -4.20
N GLY A 53 5.96 -20.78 -3.13
CA GLY A 53 5.99 -22.24 -3.00
C GLY A 53 5.23 -22.96 -4.11
N ILE A 54 4.05 -22.47 -4.47
CA ILE A 54 3.27 -22.99 -5.61
C ILE A 54 4.02 -22.76 -6.94
N ALA A 55 4.60 -21.58 -7.14
CA ALA A 55 5.36 -21.27 -8.35
C ALA A 55 6.56 -22.21 -8.55
N VAL A 56 7.26 -22.54 -7.46
CA VAL A 56 8.36 -23.51 -7.50
C VAL A 56 7.84 -24.93 -7.73
N GLY A 57 6.84 -25.37 -6.95
CA GLY A 57 6.38 -26.75 -6.96
C GLY A 57 5.57 -27.13 -8.19
N VAL A 58 4.73 -26.22 -8.70
CA VAL A 58 3.83 -26.48 -9.83
C VAL A 58 4.42 -26.00 -11.16
N ASN A 59 4.96 -24.77 -11.18
CA ASN A 59 5.44 -24.15 -12.41
C ASN A 59 6.94 -24.34 -12.64
N GLY A 60 7.65 -25.01 -11.72
CA GLY A 60 9.08 -25.30 -11.85
C GLY A 60 9.97 -24.04 -11.86
N VAL A 61 9.51 -22.94 -11.30
CA VAL A 61 10.26 -21.67 -11.23
C VAL A 61 11.51 -21.89 -10.39
N ARG A 62 12.67 -21.61 -10.97
CA ARG A 62 13.98 -21.73 -10.30
C ARG A 62 14.59 -20.35 -10.13
N LEU A 63 14.48 -19.80 -8.94
CA LEU A 63 15.13 -18.55 -8.54
C LEU A 63 16.22 -18.84 -7.52
N GLU A 64 17.27 -18.05 -7.53
CA GLU A 64 18.31 -18.08 -6.51
C GLU A 64 17.78 -17.51 -5.18
N ILE A 65 18.42 -17.89 -4.08
CA ILE A 65 18.06 -17.39 -2.73
C ILE A 65 18.11 -15.86 -2.69
N THR A 66 19.08 -15.26 -3.36
CA THR A 66 19.23 -13.79 -3.47
C THR A 66 18.05 -13.14 -4.17
N GLN A 67 17.50 -13.77 -5.21
CA GLN A 67 16.31 -13.29 -5.91
C GLN A 67 15.06 -13.42 -5.03
N TRP A 68 14.91 -14.52 -4.29
CA TRP A 68 13.81 -14.69 -3.33
C TRP A 68 13.84 -13.65 -2.23
N LEU A 69 15.01 -13.40 -1.65
CA LEU A 69 15.16 -12.34 -0.64
C LEU A 69 14.85 -10.96 -1.23
N GLY A 70 15.33 -10.68 -2.44
CA GLY A 70 15.03 -9.44 -3.16
C GLY A 70 13.53 -9.26 -3.40
N LEU A 71 12.82 -10.31 -3.86
CA LEU A 71 11.37 -10.28 -4.07
C LEU A 71 10.61 -9.97 -2.78
N ILE A 72 10.97 -10.61 -1.67
CA ILE A 72 10.37 -10.35 -0.36
C ILE A 72 10.56 -8.88 0.03
N VAL A 73 11.78 -8.37 -0.06
CA VAL A 73 12.09 -6.97 0.28
C VAL A 73 11.31 -6.00 -0.61
N VAL A 74 11.27 -6.22 -1.92
CA VAL A 74 10.54 -5.36 -2.86
C VAL A 74 9.04 -5.36 -2.58
N VAL A 75 8.45 -6.52 -2.29
CA VAL A 75 7.03 -6.62 -1.95
C VAL A 75 6.73 -5.88 -0.65
N LEU A 76 7.55 -6.05 0.39
CA LEU A 76 7.34 -5.38 1.68
C LEU A 76 7.49 -3.86 1.56
N ILE A 77 8.52 -3.37 0.87
CA ILE A 77 8.74 -1.93 0.65
C ILE A 77 7.65 -1.36 -0.27
N GLY A 78 7.33 -2.06 -1.34
CA GLY A 78 6.32 -1.65 -2.32
C GLY A 78 4.90 -1.59 -1.75
N GLN A 79 4.63 -2.28 -0.65
CA GLN A 79 3.35 -2.23 0.05
C GLN A 79 3.20 -0.96 0.90
N LEU A 80 4.30 -0.31 1.32
CA LEU A 80 4.24 0.86 2.20
C LEU A 80 3.40 2.02 1.63
N PRO A 81 3.58 2.47 0.38
CA PRO A 81 2.73 3.53 -0.16
C PRO A 81 1.24 3.11 -0.21
N LEU A 82 0.94 1.84 -0.47
CA LEU A 82 -0.42 1.34 -0.50
C LEU A 82 -1.06 1.33 0.91
N LEU A 83 -0.29 0.98 1.94
CA LEU A 83 -0.73 1.06 3.34
C LEU A 83 -1.04 2.51 3.72
N MET A 84 -0.19 3.46 3.34
CA MET A 84 -0.43 4.89 3.60
C MET A 84 -1.69 5.41 2.90
N ILE A 85 -1.93 5.01 1.64
CA ILE A 85 -3.17 5.31 0.91
C ILE A 85 -4.37 4.71 1.65
N GLY A 86 -4.28 3.47 2.14
CA GLY A 86 -5.31 2.82 2.93
C GLY A 86 -5.64 3.58 4.22
N ILE A 87 -4.63 4.06 4.94
CA ILE A 87 -4.81 4.90 6.13
C ILE A 87 -5.50 6.22 5.75
N ALA A 88 -5.11 6.86 4.64
CA ALA A 88 -5.79 8.06 4.16
C ALA A 88 -7.26 7.80 3.82
N LEU A 89 -7.56 6.71 3.12
CA LEU A 89 -8.94 6.31 2.78
C LEU A 89 -9.80 5.98 4.01
N SER A 90 -9.20 5.53 5.11
CA SER A 90 -9.94 5.25 6.36
C SER A 90 -10.67 6.45 6.94
N HIS A 91 -10.36 7.67 6.47
CA HIS A 91 -11.07 8.91 6.86
C HIS A 91 -12.42 9.07 6.16
N ILE A 92 -12.74 8.21 5.19
CA ILE A 92 -14.05 8.18 4.53
C ILE A 92 -15.05 7.52 5.48
N HIS A 93 -16.10 8.26 5.87
CA HIS A 93 -17.08 7.83 6.88
C HIS A 93 -18.08 6.79 6.35
N ARG A 94 -18.42 6.82 5.06
CA ARG A 94 -19.40 5.91 4.47
C ARG A 94 -18.70 4.70 3.85
N GLU A 95 -19.13 3.47 4.21
CA GLU A 95 -18.55 2.23 3.69
C GLU A 95 -18.67 2.08 2.19
N GLU A 96 -19.80 2.46 1.65
CA GLU A 96 -20.05 2.47 0.21
C GLU A 96 -19.07 3.38 -0.53
N MET A 97 -18.85 4.59 -0.02
CA MET A 97 -17.88 5.54 -0.59
C MET A 97 -16.44 5.04 -0.43
N LEU A 98 -16.12 4.39 0.68
CA LEU A 98 -14.81 3.77 0.89
C LEU A 98 -14.58 2.66 -0.12
N SER A 99 -15.57 1.78 -0.31
CA SER A 99 -15.51 0.69 -1.30
C SER A 99 -15.36 1.23 -2.72
N LEU A 100 -16.17 2.22 -3.09
CA LEU A 100 -16.09 2.87 -4.40
C LEU A 100 -14.71 3.53 -4.63
N ALA A 101 -14.22 4.31 -3.68
CA ALA A 101 -12.92 4.96 -3.77
C ALA A 101 -11.78 3.95 -3.86
N SER A 102 -11.84 2.89 -3.06
CA SER A 102 -10.82 1.82 -3.08
C SER A 102 -10.80 1.09 -4.43
N ASN A 103 -11.97 0.74 -4.96
CA ASN A 103 -12.06 0.08 -6.26
C ASN A 103 -11.63 1.01 -7.39
N LEU A 104 -12.05 2.27 -7.36
CA LEU A 104 -11.67 3.28 -8.36
C LEU A 104 -10.17 3.57 -8.37
N LEU A 105 -9.48 3.37 -7.26
CA LEU A 105 -8.02 3.43 -7.19
C LEU A 105 -7.38 2.10 -7.60
N THR A 106 -7.85 0.97 -7.09
CA THR A 106 -7.23 -0.34 -7.30
C THR A 106 -7.27 -0.77 -8.76
N PHE A 107 -8.45 -0.73 -9.40
CA PHE A 107 -8.60 -1.23 -10.77
C PHE A 107 -7.79 -0.43 -11.80
N PRO A 108 -7.89 0.91 -11.87
CA PRO A 108 -7.06 1.67 -12.79
C PRO A 108 -5.57 1.52 -12.50
N MET A 109 -5.16 1.54 -11.21
CA MET A 109 -3.76 1.33 -10.85
C MET A 109 -3.24 -0.02 -11.33
N ALA A 110 -3.99 -1.10 -11.14
CA ALA A 110 -3.59 -2.45 -11.57
C ALA A 110 -3.52 -2.55 -13.11
N LEU A 111 -4.47 -1.89 -13.80
CA LEU A 111 -4.55 -1.92 -15.26
C LEU A 111 -3.38 -1.14 -15.90
N VAL A 112 -3.17 0.12 -15.46
CA VAL A 112 -2.21 1.02 -16.12
C VAL A 112 -0.76 0.82 -15.68
N SER A 113 -0.52 0.16 -14.53
CA SER A 113 0.83 -0.07 -14.01
C SER A 113 1.54 -1.29 -14.60
N GLY A 114 0.87 -2.03 -15.48
CA GLY A 114 1.46 -3.22 -16.10
C GLY A 114 1.35 -4.51 -15.28
N LEU A 115 0.52 -4.53 -14.22
CA LEU A 115 0.31 -5.75 -13.40
C LEU A 115 -0.52 -6.81 -14.13
N TRP A 116 -1.51 -6.39 -14.90
CA TRP A 116 -2.39 -7.31 -15.64
C TRP A 116 -1.98 -7.45 -17.10
N TRP A 117 -1.56 -6.37 -17.73
CA TRP A 117 -1.16 -6.30 -19.14
C TRP A 117 0.19 -5.60 -19.25
N PRO A 118 1.09 -6.07 -20.12
CA PRO A 118 2.32 -5.34 -20.39
C PRO A 118 2.02 -3.90 -20.77
N ILE A 119 2.67 -2.96 -20.11
CA ILE A 119 2.43 -1.52 -20.32
C ILE A 119 2.62 -1.09 -21.77
N SER A 120 3.46 -1.80 -22.52
CA SER A 120 3.71 -1.57 -23.95
C SER A 120 2.48 -1.77 -24.85
N MET A 121 1.47 -2.51 -24.40
CA MET A 121 0.21 -2.72 -25.12
C MET A 121 -0.80 -1.60 -24.89
N LEU A 122 -0.55 -0.70 -23.95
CA LEU A 122 -1.46 0.40 -23.64
C LEU A 122 -1.19 1.60 -24.57
N PRO A 123 -2.21 2.44 -24.84
CA PRO A 123 -2.02 3.71 -25.52
C PRO A 123 -1.00 4.60 -24.80
N SER A 124 -0.26 5.45 -25.53
CA SER A 124 0.85 6.26 -25.01
C SER A 124 0.47 7.15 -23.81
N TRP A 125 -0.72 7.70 -23.81
CA TRP A 125 -1.22 8.52 -22.71
C TRP A 125 -1.48 7.72 -21.44
N LEU A 126 -1.98 6.47 -21.54
CA LEU A 126 -2.13 5.56 -20.41
C LEU A 126 -0.79 5.07 -19.88
N GLN A 127 0.18 4.82 -20.78
CA GLN A 127 1.54 4.50 -20.36
C GLN A 127 2.16 5.62 -19.53
N ALA A 128 1.95 6.89 -19.92
CA ALA A 128 2.47 8.03 -19.18
C ALA A 128 1.88 8.10 -17.75
N ILE A 129 0.59 7.85 -17.59
CA ILE A 129 -0.07 7.77 -16.28
C ILE A 129 0.44 6.56 -15.48
N GLY A 130 0.50 5.39 -16.12
CA GLY A 130 0.94 4.16 -15.48
C GLY A 130 2.34 4.25 -14.91
N LYS A 131 3.28 4.86 -15.62
CA LYS A 131 4.67 5.07 -15.18
C LYS A 131 4.81 5.95 -13.93
N LEU A 132 3.77 6.70 -13.57
CA LEU A 132 3.75 7.51 -12.34
C LEU A 132 3.21 6.73 -11.13
N MET A 133 2.56 5.58 -11.34
CA MET A 133 1.92 4.82 -10.27
C MET A 133 2.93 4.08 -9.38
N PRO A 134 2.68 3.97 -8.06
CA PRO A 134 3.59 3.25 -7.16
C PRO A 134 3.73 1.77 -7.55
N THR A 135 2.66 1.17 -8.02
CA THR A 135 2.61 -0.23 -8.48
C THR A 135 3.47 -0.49 -9.71
N TYR A 136 3.71 0.52 -10.57
CA TYR A 136 4.61 0.42 -11.71
C TYR A 136 6.06 0.21 -11.28
N PHE A 137 6.55 1.01 -10.33
CA PHE A 137 7.91 0.90 -9.81
C PHE A 137 8.14 -0.45 -9.14
N VAL A 138 7.15 -0.94 -8.38
CA VAL A 138 7.20 -2.28 -7.77
C VAL A 138 7.26 -3.36 -8.84
N ASN A 139 6.39 -3.30 -9.85
CA ASN A 139 6.36 -4.29 -10.93
C ASN A 139 7.68 -4.33 -11.71
N ASN A 140 8.27 -3.16 -12.00
CA ASN A 140 9.58 -3.11 -12.66
C ASN A 140 10.68 -3.77 -11.81
N LEU A 141 10.76 -3.44 -10.52
CA LEU A 141 11.75 -4.06 -9.62
C LEU A 141 11.58 -5.59 -9.55
N LEU A 142 10.33 -6.08 -9.50
CA LEU A 142 10.06 -7.52 -9.52
C LEU A 142 10.54 -8.16 -10.84
N ASN A 143 10.31 -7.50 -11.97
CA ASN A 143 10.77 -7.96 -13.28
C ASN A 143 12.30 -7.92 -13.40
N GLU A 144 12.95 -6.86 -12.92
CA GLU A 144 14.42 -6.74 -12.90
C GLU A 144 15.06 -7.86 -12.08
N LEU A 145 14.52 -8.15 -10.88
CA LEU A 145 15.02 -9.22 -10.02
C LEU A 145 14.83 -10.61 -10.63
N THR A 146 13.67 -10.86 -11.27
CA THR A 146 13.39 -12.17 -11.88
C THR A 146 14.20 -12.40 -13.16
N SER A 147 14.42 -11.36 -13.97
CA SER A 147 15.20 -11.42 -15.22
C SER A 147 16.72 -11.27 -15.01
N ARG A 148 17.19 -11.16 -13.76
CA ARG A 148 18.60 -10.88 -13.42
C ARG A 148 19.13 -9.59 -14.06
N ALA A 149 18.27 -8.66 -14.35
CA ALA A 149 18.65 -7.33 -14.81
C ALA A 149 19.25 -6.52 -13.65
N LYS A 150 20.02 -5.48 -14.00
CA LYS A 150 20.49 -4.52 -12.99
C LYS A 150 19.29 -3.78 -12.41
N VAL A 151 19.22 -3.69 -11.09
CA VAL A 151 18.20 -2.93 -10.38
C VAL A 151 18.34 -1.45 -10.71
N ASP A 152 17.30 -0.86 -11.26
CA ASP A 152 17.27 0.58 -11.56
C ASP A 152 16.89 1.35 -10.30
N LEU A 153 17.81 2.20 -9.84
CA LEU A 153 17.60 3.08 -8.69
C LEU A 153 16.39 4.01 -8.87
N THR A 154 16.02 4.33 -10.10
CA THR A 154 14.84 5.15 -10.39
C THR A 154 13.57 4.54 -9.82
N ASN A 155 13.43 3.23 -9.87
CA ASN A 155 12.28 2.51 -9.32
C ASN A 155 12.23 2.59 -7.78
N LEU A 156 13.38 2.50 -7.11
CA LEU A 156 13.47 2.66 -5.64
C LEU A 156 13.13 4.10 -5.23
N ILE A 157 13.66 5.08 -5.94
CA ILE A 157 13.36 6.51 -5.71
C ILE A 157 11.86 6.75 -5.92
N GLY A 158 11.26 6.19 -6.96
CA GLY A 158 9.83 6.29 -7.22
C GLY A 158 8.97 5.79 -6.06
N ILE A 159 9.31 4.63 -5.49
CA ILE A 159 8.62 4.10 -4.29
C ILE A 159 8.83 5.02 -3.09
N ALA A 160 10.05 5.49 -2.84
CA ALA A 160 10.35 6.39 -1.73
C ALA A 160 9.57 7.72 -1.84
N VAL A 161 9.48 8.30 -3.03
CA VAL A 161 8.66 9.51 -3.29
C VAL A 161 7.19 9.24 -2.96
N TRP A 162 6.65 8.10 -3.37
CA TRP A 162 5.27 7.75 -3.08
C TRP A 162 5.02 7.54 -1.58
N VAL A 163 5.96 6.91 -0.85
CA VAL A 163 5.87 6.79 0.62
C VAL A 163 5.84 8.16 1.28
N LEU A 164 6.71 9.08 0.84
CA LEU A 164 6.73 10.44 1.36
C LEU A 164 5.43 11.21 1.06
N LEU A 165 4.96 11.17 -0.19
CA LEU A 165 3.73 11.85 -0.60
C LEU A 165 2.51 11.31 0.16
N ALA A 166 2.34 10.00 0.19
CA ALA A 166 1.24 9.36 0.90
C ALA A 166 1.33 9.60 2.42
N GLY A 167 2.53 9.57 2.98
CA GLY A 167 2.77 9.90 4.39
C GLY A 167 2.41 11.34 4.72
N LEU A 168 2.77 12.31 3.87
CA LEU A 168 2.38 13.70 4.03
C LEU A 168 0.86 13.88 4.01
N VAL A 169 0.16 13.20 3.11
CA VAL A 169 -1.31 13.22 3.06
C VAL A 169 -1.90 12.68 4.36
N VAL A 170 -1.41 11.55 4.86
CA VAL A 170 -1.87 10.97 6.13
C VAL A 170 -1.65 11.94 7.29
N VAL A 171 -0.46 12.52 7.40
CA VAL A 171 -0.15 13.50 8.45
C VAL A 171 -1.05 14.75 8.35
N ALA A 172 -1.28 15.25 7.14
CA ALA A 172 -2.16 16.41 6.94
C ALA A 172 -3.61 16.10 7.35
N MET A 173 -4.12 14.91 7.01
CA MET A 173 -5.48 14.49 7.36
C MET A 173 -5.64 14.30 8.87
N THR A 174 -4.70 13.63 9.52
CA THR A 174 -4.73 13.42 10.98
C THR A 174 -4.62 14.73 11.76
N ARG A 175 -3.76 15.66 11.34
CA ARG A 175 -3.67 17.00 11.94
C ARG A 175 -4.97 17.80 11.79
N LYS A 176 -5.63 17.71 10.63
CA LYS A 176 -6.92 18.39 10.39
C LYS A 176 -8.02 17.86 11.30
N GLU A 177 -8.08 16.56 11.54
CA GLU A 177 -9.03 15.96 12.48
C GLU A 177 -8.76 16.38 13.93
N GLN A 178 -7.50 16.41 14.34
CA GLN A 178 -7.13 16.87 15.68
C GLN A 178 -7.58 18.32 15.94
N ARG A 179 -7.38 19.21 14.98
CA ARG A 179 -7.82 20.61 15.08
C ARG A 179 -9.34 20.75 15.15
N ARG A 180 -10.09 19.92 14.43
CA ARG A 180 -11.55 19.91 14.48
C ARG A 180 -12.09 19.38 15.80
N GLY A 181 -11.45 18.34 16.37
CA GLY A 181 -11.82 17.79 17.68
C GLY A 181 -11.61 18.77 18.82
N VAL A 182 -10.56 19.58 18.79
CA VAL A 182 -10.31 20.64 19.78
C VAL A 182 -11.34 21.75 19.66
N ALA A 183 -11.67 22.22 18.46
CA ALA A 183 -12.64 23.27 18.22
C ALA A 183 -14.08 22.91 18.65
N LEU A 184 -14.43 21.61 18.67
CA LEU A 184 -15.74 21.11 19.11
C LEU A 184 -15.78 20.82 20.63
N GLY A 185 -14.64 20.74 21.30
CA GLY A 185 -14.53 20.58 22.75
C GLY A 185 -14.50 21.89 23.53
N GLU A 186 -14.35 23.03 22.84
CA GLU A 186 -14.36 24.37 23.42
C GLU A 186 -15.72 25.09 23.27
N ALA A 187 -16.72 24.45 22.67
CA ALA A 187 -18.10 24.93 22.49
C ALA A 187 -19.07 24.17 23.39
#